data_153bd00c39761d4b1f55315c69f83d0d
#
_entry.id   153bd00c39761d4b1f55315c69f83d0d
#
_cell.length_a   1.000
_cell.length_b   1.000
_cell.length_c   1.000
_cell.angle_alpha   90.00
_cell.angle_beta   90.00
_cell.angle_gamma   90.00
#
_symmetry.space_group_name_H-M   'P 1'
#
loop_
_entity.id
_entity.type
_entity.pdbx_description
1 polymer ?
#
loop_
_entity_poly.entity_id
_entity_poly.type
_entity_poly.pdbx_seq_one_letter_code
_entity_poly.pdbx_strand_id
1 'polypeptide(L)'
;GLGDVYKRQGHTGAAKRFMKFIQATFVAKHDYQIMYGIRGERKLTEVMLNHLSGYKNSVPVRIGNDAYHQKQNDSFGYLMDLIYQYYRLMPGTLDEIEDMWEVVKSILATVIENWQKPDKGIWEIRGEKQHFVSSKIMCWVALDRGAKIAGMLNKYNYSERWQQEADKIRKDVMQHGWNEKLQSFTQTYDNQAMDSSLLLMEPYGFIEADDIRYHKTVESVKNALFHKGLMYRYNNEDDFGLPTSAFTICTFWLVRALFVTGKKEEARCLFDEVLKYSN
;
A
#
# COMPACT_ATOMS: atom_id res chain seq x y z
N GLY A 1 -2.26 -7.88 -2.51
CA GLY A 1 -1.30 -8.96 -2.25
C GLY A 1 -1.81 -10.31 -2.74
N LEU A 2 -1.00 -11.38 -2.62
CA LEU A 2 -1.35 -12.74 -3.07
C LEU A 2 -2.71 -13.21 -2.53
N GLY A 3 -3.05 -12.85 -1.28
CA GLY A 3 -4.34 -13.21 -0.69
C GLY A 3 -5.55 -12.64 -1.43
N ASP A 4 -5.47 -11.42 -1.93
CA ASP A 4 -6.54 -10.80 -2.72
C ASP A 4 -6.66 -11.45 -4.10
N VAL A 5 -5.54 -11.73 -4.78
CA VAL A 5 -5.52 -12.42 -6.06
C VAL A 5 -6.13 -13.82 -5.95
N TYR A 6 -5.69 -14.62 -4.99
CA TYR A 6 -6.24 -15.96 -4.76
C TYR A 6 -7.75 -15.96 -4.47
N LYS A 7 -8.20 -14.96 -3.73
CA LYS A 7 -9.60 -14.81 -3.37
C LYS A 7 -10.46 -14.50 -4.60
N ARG A 8 -10.03 -13.54 -5.43
CA ARG A 8 -10.74 -13.17 -6.67
C ARG A 8 -10.73 -14.30 -7.70
N GLN A 9 -9.74 -15.18 -7.67
CA GLN A 9 -9.62 -16.35 -8.54
C GLN A 9 -10.31 -17.61 -7.98
N GLY A 10 -11.00 -17.51 -6.84
CA GLY A 10 -11.73 -18.63 -6.23
C GLY A 10 -10.89 -19.56 -5.36
N HIS A 11 -9.63 -19.26 -5.07
CA HIS A 11 -8.76 -20.05 -4.18
C HIS A 11 -9.08 -19.83 -2.69
N THR A 12 -10.31 -20.14 -2.30
CA THR A 12 -10.85 -19.85 -0.95
C THR A 12 -10.04 -20.49 0.18
N GLY A 13 -9.51 -21.71 -0.03
CA GLY A 13 -8.70 -22.39 0.99
C GLY A 13 -7.39 -21.66 1.31
N ALA A 14 -6.70 -21.12 0.31
CA ALA A 14 -5.49 -20.33 0.52
C ALA A 14 -5.81 -19.00 1.24
N ALA A 15 -6.88 -18.34 0.84
CA ALA A 15 -7.35 -17.11 1.49
C ALA A 15 -7.71 -17.36 2.97
N LYS A 16 -8.44 -18.42 3.30
CA LYS A 16 -8.77 -18.78 4.68
C LYS A 16 -7.51 -19.06 5.53
N ARG A 17 -6.54 -19.80 5.01
CA ARG A 17 -5.27 -20.03 5.73
C ARG A 17 -4.52 -18.75 6.01
N PHE A 18 -4.49 -17.83 5.06
CA PHE A 18 -3.85 -16.53 5.24
C PHE A 18 -4.57 -15.68 6.31
N MET A 19 -5.91 -15.68 6.32
CA MET A 19 -6.68 -14.99 7.36
C MET A 19 -6.43 -15.57 8.75
N LYS A 20 -6.34 -16.90 8.89
CA LYS A 20 -5.94 -17.55 10.15
C LYS A 20 -4.53 -17.16 10.60
N PHE A 21 -3.59 -17.05 9.67
CA PHE A 21 -2.25 -16.53 9.95
C PHE A 21 -2.30 -15.10 10.49
N ILE A 22 -3.10 -14.21 9.87
CA ILE A 22 -3.32 -12.84 10.35
C ILE A 22 -3.89 -12.86 11.77
N GLN A 23 -4.95 -13.61 12.04
CA GLN A 23 -5.55 -13.73 13.37
C GLN A 23 -4.50 -14.16 14.41
N ALA A 24 -3.78 -15.25 14.16
CA ALA A 24 -2.76 -15.76 15.06
C ALA A 24 -1.61 -14.76 15.33
N THR A 25 -1.27 -13.94 14.33
CA THR A 25 -0.16 -13.00 14.42
C THR A 25 -0.54 -11.69 15.09
N PHE A 26 -1.79 -11.22 14.90
CA PHE A 26 -2.23 -9.87 15.25
C PHE A 26 -3.06 -9.79 16.55
N VAL A 27 -3.65 -10.88 17.02
CA VAL A 27 -4.46 -10.87 18.26
C VAL A 27 -3.62 -10.67 19.52
N ALA A 28 -2.35 -11.06 19.51
CA ALA A 28 -1.57 -11.17 20.74
C ALA A 28 -0.87 -9.88 21.21
N LYS A 29 -0.67 -8.88 20.37
CA LYS A 29 0.08 -7.64 20.75
C LYS A 29 -0.23 -6.49 19.79
N HIS A 30 -0.43 -5.29 20.34
CA HIS A 30 -0.59 -4.02 19.60
C HIS A 30 0.71 -3.51 18.93
N ASP A 31 1.79 -4.29 18.91
CA ASP A 31 3.05 -3.96 18.26
C ASP A 31 3.16 -4.70 16.91
N TYR A 32 2.56 -4.10 15.89
CA TYR A 32 2.54 -4.62 14.53
C TYR A 32 3.85 -4.35 13.81
N GLN A 33 4.38 -5.38 13.14
CA GLN A 33 5.53 -5.28 12.24
C GLN A 33 5.06 -5.31 10.78
N ILE A 34 5.88 -4.78 9.90
CA ILE A 34 5.59 -4.75 8.45
C ILE A 34 5.82 -6.13 7.79
N MET A 35 6.59 -6.98 8.41
CA MET A 35 6.88 -8.33 7.91
C MET A 35 7.06 -9.32 9.05
N TYR A 36 6.75 -10.58 8.75
CA TYR A 36 6.85 -11.72 9.65
C TYR A 36 7.41 -12.91 8.87
N GLY A 37 8.08 -13.82 9.55
CA GLY A 37 8.40 -15.12 8.97
C GLY A 37 7.14 -15.95 8.72
N ILE A 38 7.26 -16.99 7.92
CA ILE A 38 6.11 -17.83 7.50
C ILE A 38 5.43 -18.57 8.65
N ARG A 39 6.06 -18.65 9.80
CA ARG A 39 5.52 -19.24 11.05
C ARG A 39 5.17 -18.18 12.10
N GLY A 40 5.19 -16.89 11.72
CA GLY A 40 4.94 -15.76 12.63
C GLY A 40 6.19 -15.26 13.36
N GLU A 41 7.40 -15.66 12.92
CA GLU A 41 8.64 -15.16 13.50
C GLU A 41 8.73 -13.65 13.37
N ARG A 42 9.07 -12.98 14.46
CA ARG A 42 9.16 -11.51 14.51
C ARG A 42 10.57 -10.99 14.29
N LYS A 43 11.60 -11.76 14.61
CA LYS A 43 13.00 -11.39 14.43
C LYS A 43 13.50 -11.89 13.08
N LEU A 44 13.75 -10.98 12.16
CA LEU A 44 14.16 -11.25 10.79
C LEU A 44 15.52 -10.61 10.49
N THR A 45 16.49 -10.78 11.39
CA THR A 45 17.83 -10.19 11.27
C THR A 45 18.43 -10.47 9.90
N GLU A 46 18.88 -9.43 9.22
CA GLU A 46 19.56 -9.54 7.94
C GLU A 46 20.97 -10.12 8.12
N VAL A 47 21.30 -11.14 7.36
CA VAL A 47 22.62 -11.78 7.37
C VAL A 47 23.11 -11.98 5.95
N MET A 48 24.33 -11.54 5.66
CA MET A 48 24.98 -11.75 4.36
C MET A 48 25.52 -13.19 4.24
N LEU A 49 25.23 -13.83 3.11
CA LEU A 49 25.69 -15.18 2.78
C LEU A 49 26.84 -15.07 1.78
N ASN A 50 28.02 -14.75 2.27
CA ASN A 50 29.22 -14.48 1.44
C ASN A 50 29.72 -15.68 0.63
N HIS A 51 29.23 -16.91 0.94
CA HIS A 51 29.56 -18.13 0.20
C HIS A 51 28.70 -18.34 -1.06
N LEU A 52 27.70 -17.48 -1.30
CA LEU A 52 26.82 -17.56 -2.46
C LEU A 52 27.11 -16.42 -3.43
N SER A 53 27.29 -16.77 -4.71
CA SER A 53 27.54 -15.80 -5.78
C SER A 53 26.29 -15.01 -6.21
N GLY A 54 25.10 -15.49 -5.83
CA GLY A 54 23.85 -14.92 -6.29
C GLY A 54 23.53 -15.19 -7.76
N TYR A 55 22.29 -14.85 -8.17
CA TYR A 55 21.87 -14.97 -9.54
C TYR A 55 22.68 -14.02 -10.44
N LYS A 56 23.32 -14.55 -11.49
CA LYS A 56 24.20 -13.78 -12.39
C LYS A 56 25.25 -12.93 -11.64
N ASN A 57 25.84 -13.48 -10.56
CA ASN A 57 26.80 -12.81 -9.70
C ASN A 57 26.25 -11.54 -8.99
N SER A 58 24.95 -11.49 -8.73
CA SER A 58 24.32 -10.39 -7.98
C SER A 58 24.57 -10.55 -6.49
N VAL A 59 25.61 -9.94 -5.98
CA VAL A 59 25.99 -9.92 -4.56
C VAL A 59 25.65 -8.58 -3.92
N PRO A 60 25.41 -8.55 -2.58
CA PRO A 60 25.41 -9.66 -1.64
C PRO A 60 24.11 -10.48 -1.66
N VAL A 61 24.23 -11.81 -1.46
CA VAL A 61 23.09 -12.66 -1.15
C VAL A 61 22.78 -12.53 0.34
N ARG A 62 21.51 -12.37 0.70
CA ARG A 62 21.07 -12.13 2.08
C ARG A 62 19.91 -13.02 2.46
N ILE A 63 19.80 -13.33 3.76
CA ILE A 63 18.60 -13.85 4.40
C ILE A 63 18.13 -12.85 5.47
N GLY A 64 16.84 -12.87 5.81
CA GLY A 64 16.25 -11.84 6.67
C GLY A 64 16.06 -10.52 5.92
N ASN A 65 15.65 -9.50 6.64
CA ASN A 65 15.50 -8.14 6.14
C ASN A 65 15.45 -7.15 7.32
N ASP A 66 16.42 -6.28 7.46
CA ASP A 66 16.48 -5.31 8.56
C ASP A 66 15.35 -4.28 8.55
N ALA A 67 14.62 -4.14 7.45
CA ALA A 67 13.42 -3.31 7.41
C ALA A 67 12.30 -3.81 8.34
N TYR A 68 12.39 -5.03 8.92
CA TYR A 68 11.40 -5.53 9.88
C TYR A 68 11.24 -4.65 11.12
N HIS A 69 12.22 -3.79 11.42
CA HIS A 69 12.14 -2.79 12.49
C HIS A 69 11.42 -1.49 12.09
N GLN A 70 11.18 -1.29 10.79
CA GLN A 70 10.61 -0.04 10.32
C GLN A 70 9.14 0.11 10.73
N LYS A 71 8.70 1.34 10.87
CA LYS A 71 7.28 1.69 10.95
C LYS A 71 6.84 2.21 9.59
N GLN A 72 5.89 1.50 8.99
CA GLN A 72 5.29 1.82 7.69
C GLN A 72 3.78 1.80 7.88
N ASN A 73 3.20 2.99 7.90
CA ASN A 73 1.77 3.15 8.19
C ASN A 73 0.87 2.73 7.02
N ASP A 74 1.41 2.65 5.81
CA ASP A 74 0.70 2.16 4.62
C ASP A 74 0.28 0.70 4.75
N SER A 75 1.05 -0.14 5.43
CA SER A 75 0.79 -1.57 5.59
C SER A 75 -0.60 -1.88 6.17
N PHE A 76 -1.11 -1.02 7.05
CA PHE A 76 -2.44 -1.16 7.64
C PHE A 76 -3.57 -1.03 6.62
N GLY A 77 -3.41 -0.16 5.63
CA GLY A 77 -4.40 0.02 4.57
C GLY A 77 -4.53 -1.21 3.68
N TYR A 78 -3.42 -1.79 3.27
CA TYR A 78 -3.42 -3.03 2.48
C TYR A 78 -4.04 -4.19 3.25
N LEU A 79 -3.72 -4.30 4.53
CA LEU A 79 -4.27 -5.34 5.40
C LEU A 79 -5.78 -5.17 5.60
N MET A 80 -6.23 -3.96 5.89
CA MET A 80 -7.64 -3.67 6.09
C MET A 80 -8.46 -3.82 4.81
N ASP A 81 -7.91 -3.47 3.64
CA ASP A 81 -8.59 -3.73 2.37
C ASP A 81 -8.75 -5.24 2.11
N LEU A 82 -7.74 -6.03 2.42
CA LEU A 82 -7.82 -7.50 2.34
C LEU A 82 -8.90 -8.06 3.29
N ILE A 83 -8.94 -7.59 4.55
CA ILE A 83 -9.94 -8.02 5.54
C ILE A 83 -11.34 -7.61 5.07
N TYR A 84 -11.51 -6.39 4.56
CA TYR A 84 -12.79 -5.94 4.00
C TYR A 84 -13.27 -6.84 2.84
N GLN A 85 -12.36 -7.19 1.92
CA GLN A 85 -12.69 -8.15 0.84
C GLN A 85 -13.04 -9.53 1.40
N TYR A 86 -12.41 -9.95 2.51
CA TYR A 86 -12.76 -11.20 3.18
C TYR A 86 -14.21 -11.18 3.69
N TYR A 87 -14.62 -10.15 4.42
CA TYR A 87 -16.00 -9.98 4.87
C TYR A 87 -17.01 -9.97 3.72
N ARG A 88 -16.67 -9.35 2.60
CA ARG A 88 -17.57 -9.23 1.44
C ARG A 88 -17.77 -10.53 0.67
N LEU A 89 -16.75 -11.35 0.55
CA LEU A 89 -16.72 -12.44 -0.43
C LEU A 89 -16.71 -13.83 0.19
N MET A 90 -16.52 -13.94 1.49
CA MET A 90 -16.40 -15.24 2.15
C MET A 90 -17.32 -15.29 3.37
N PRO A 91 -18.40 -16.10 3.31
CA PRO A 91 -19.22 -16.33 4.47
C PRO A 91 -18.37 -17.02 5.55
N GLY A 92 -18.32 -16.43 6.75
CA GLY A 92 -17.67 -16.99 7.93
C GLY A 92 -18.70 -17.54 8.91
N THR A 93 -18.26 -18.34 9.87
CA THR A 93 -19.04 -18.62 11.08
C THR A 93 -19.10 -17.37 11.95
N LEU A 94 -20.03 -17.33 12.92
CA LEU A 94 -20.09 -16.21 13.86
C LEU A 94 -18.78 -16.03 14.62
N ASP A 95 -18.16 -17.11 15.07
CA ASP A 95 -16.88 -17.07 15.75
C ASP A 95 -15.76 -16.49 14.88
N GLU A 96 -15.65 -16.94 13.61
CA GLU A 96 -14.67 -16.41 12.66
C GLU A 96 -14.86 -14.90 12.40
N ILE A 97 -16.11 -14.43 12.41
CA ILE A 97 -16.46 -13.03 12.23
C ILE A 97 -16.07 -12.20 13.45
N GLU A 98 -16.38 -12.67 14.66
CA GLU A 98 -16.06 -11.95 15.91
C GLU A 98 -14.55 -11.94 16.18
N ASP A 99 -13.83 -13.04 15.95
CA ASP A 99 -12.38 -13.09 16.08
C ASP A 99 -11.70 -12.08 15.16
N MET A 100 -12.15 -12.00 13.89
CA MET A 100 -11.61 -11.03 12.95
C MET A 100 -11.99 -9.59 13.30
N TRP A 101 -13.15 -9.38 13.94
CA TRP A 101 -13.56 -8.07 14.44
C TRP A 101 -12.60 -7.52 15.50
N GLU A 102 -12.10 -8.38 16.40
CA GLU A 102 -11.08 -7.98 17.37
C GLU A 102 -9.78 -7.50 16.67
N VAL A 103 -9.36 -8.21 15.62
CA VAL A 103 -8.23 -7.80 14.78
C VAL A 103 -8.48 -6.43 14.13
N VAL A 104 -9.66 -6.21 13.55
CA VAL A 104 -10.05 -4.92 12.95
C VAL A 104 -9.93 -3.79 13.97
N LYS A 105 -10.52 -3.95 15.16
CA LYS A 105 -10.47 -2.92 16.22
C LYS A 105 -9.02 -2.61 16.63
N SER A 106 -8.19 -3.62 16.76
CA SER A 106 -6.80 -3.47 17.20
C SER A 106 -5.96 -2.73 16.13
N ILE A 107 -6.12 -3.09 14.86
CA ILE A 107 -5.45 -2.39 13.74
C ILE A 107 -5.87 -0.92 13.71
N LEU A 108 -7.16 -0.63 13.77
CA LEU A 108 -7.66 0.73 13.65
C LEU A 108 -7.31 1.61 14.87
N ALA A 109 -7.22 1.05 16.05
CA ALA A 109 -6.68 1.76 17.21
C ALA A 109 -5.24 2.21 16.94
N THR A 110 -4.40 1.32 16.38
CA THR A 110 -3.02 1.63 16.02
C THR A 110 -2.94 2.67 14.90
N VAL A 111 -3.81 2.61 13.90
CA VAL A 111 -3.88 3.62 12.83
C VAL A 111 -4.21 4.99 13.40
N ILE A 112 -5.25 5.09 14.22
CA ILE A 112 -5.69 6.35 14.86
C ILE A 112 -4.56 6.98 15.69
N GLU A 113 -3.80 6.16 16.42
CA GLU A 113 -2.68 6.63 17.23
C GLU A 113 -1.48 7.13 16.40
N ASN A 114 -1.28 6.59 15.20
CA ASN A 114 -0.02 6.74 14.47
C ASN A 114 -0.12 7.50 13.14
N TRP A 115 -1.29 7.68 12.54
CA TRP A 115 -1.40 8.26 11.20
C TRP A 115 -0.81 9.68 11.09
N GLN A 116 -0.80 10.46 12.17
CA GLN A 116 -0.21 11.80 12.19
C GLN A 116 1.32 11.78 12.25
N LYS A 117 1.92 10.66 12.64
CA LYS A 117 3.38 10.53 12.78
C LYS A 117 4.03 10.29 11.40
N PRO A 118 5.29 10.71 11.22
CA PRO A 118 6.06 10.34 10.03
C PRO A 118 6.46 8.85 10.08
N ASP A 119 6.64 8.25 8.91
CA ASP A 119 7.02 6.85 8.75
C ASP A 119 8.09 6.65 7.66
N LYS A 120 8.29 5.41 7.17
CA LYS A 120 9.29 5.07 6.16
C LYS A 120 8.70 4.89 4.75
N GLY A 121 7.37 4.92 4.63
CA GLY A 121 6.67 4.72 3.35
C GLY A 121 6.78 3.31 2.78
N ILE A 122 6.16 3.11 1.64
CA ILE A 122 6.04 1.81 0.95
C ILE A 122 7.39 1.25 0.45
N TRP A 123 8.37 2.12 0.20
CA TRP A 123 9.63 1.73 -0.44
C TRP A 123 10.75 1.34 0.53
N GLU A 124 10.45 1.21 1.82
CA GLU A 124 11.41 0.81 2.86
C GLU A 124 12.62 1.74 2.96
N ILE A 125 12.43 3.04 2.69
CA ILE A 125 13.52 4.05 2.71
C ILE A 125 14.21 4.02 4.07
N ARG A 126 15.54 3.91 4.07
CA ARG A 126 16.34 3.82 5.30
C ARG A 126 16.66 5.19 5.92
N GLY A 127 16.56 6.28 5.14
CA GLY A 127 16.76 7.67 5.57
C GLY A 127 15.80 8.14 6.67
N GLU A 128 15.61 9.42 6.85
CA GLU A 128 14.73 9.96 7.88
C GLU A 128 13.25 9.63 7.62
N LYS A 129 12.46 9.53 8.70
CA LYS A 129 11.00 9.35 8.59
C LYS A 129 10.37 10.62 8.03
N GLN A 130 9.41 10.45 7.11
CA GLN A 130 8.73 11.55 6.46
C GLN A 130 7.21 11.34 6.46
N HIS A 131 6.46 12.40 6.16
CA HIS A 131 5.01 12.32 5.97
C HIS A 131 4.69 11.90 4.53
N PHE A 132 4.84 10.62 4.23
CA PHE A 132 4.52 10.08 2.90
C PHE A 132 3.02 10.20 2.62
N VAL A 133 2.66 10.81 1.50
CA VAL A 133 1.27 10.98 1.07
C VAL A 133 0.60 9.61 0.90
N SER A 134 1.30 8.65 0.30
CA SER A 134 0.80 7.28 0.14
C SER A 134 0.50 6.61 1.47
N SER A 135 1.35 6.77 2.50
CA SER A 135 1.10 6.23 3.83
C SER A 135 -0.15 6.83 4.49
N LYS A 136 -0.35 8.14 4.34
CA LYS A 136 -1.57 8.80 4.85
C LYS A 136 -2.82 8.29 4.14
N ILE A 137 -2.76 8.15 2.82
CA ILE A 137 -3.85 7.59 2.03
C ILE A 137 -4.19 6.18 2.49
N MET A 138 -3.19 5.33 2.73
CA MET A 138 -3.43 3.97 3.19
C MET A 138 -3.95 3.92 4.63
N CYS A 139 -3.61 4.87 5.50
CA CYS A 139 -4.28 5.04 6.80
C CYS A 139 -5.76 5.41 6.63
N TRP A 140 -6.08 6.28 5.66
CA TRP A 140 -7.46 6.58 5.28
C TRP A 140 -8.19 5.33 4.79
N VAL A 141 -7.55 4.55 3.89
CA VAL A 141 -8.10 3.27 3.41
C VAL A 141 -8.43 2.34 4.56
N ALA A 142 -7.53 2.21 5.54
CA ALA A 142 -7.77 1.37 6.70
C ALA A 142 -9.04 1.75 7.46
N LEU A 143 -9.22 3.03 7.73
CA LEU A 143 -10.39 3.54 8.47
C LEU A 143 -11.68 3.47 7.64
N ASP A 144 -11.63 3.79 6.35
CA ASP A 144 -12.75 3.65 5.43
C ASP A 144 -13.23 2.19 5.34
N ARG A 145 -12.31 1.23 5.20
CA ARG A 145 -12.64 -0.19 5.18
C ARG A 145 -13.19 -0.66 6.51
N GLY A 146 -12.62 -0.17 7.62
CA GLY A 146 -13.12 -0.47 8.97
C GLY A 146 -14.54 0.06 9.20
N ALA A 147 -14.83 1.30 8.78
CA ALA A 147 -16.17 1.89 8.85
C ALA A 147 -17.18 1.05 8.05
N LYS A 148 -16.80 0.61 6.84
CA LYS A 148 -17.64 -0.27 6.00
C LYS A 148 -17.87 -1.64 6.65
N ILE A 149 -16.85 -2.27 7.24
CA ILE A 149 -16.99 -3.53 7.99
C ILE A 149 -17.92 -3.34 9.18
N ALA A 150 -17.75 -2.27 9.96
CA ALA A 150 -18.60 -1.96 11.10
C ALA A 150 -20.06 -1.79 10.69
N GLY A 151 -20.33 -1.12 9.56
CA GLY A 151 -21.66 -1.01 8.97
C GLY A 151 -22.26 -2.36 8.60
N MET A 152 -21.48 -3.25 7.96
CA MET A 152 -21.92 -4.61 7.62
C MET A 152 -22.28 -5.45 8.86
N LEU A 153 -21.62 -5.20 9.99
CA LEU A 153 -21.85 -5.88 11.27
C LEU A 153 -22.86 -5.15 12.18
N ASN A 154 -23.54 -4.12 11.71
CA ASN A 154 -24.48 -3.28 12.48
C ASN A 154 -23.84 -2.60 13.71
N LYS A 155 -22.51 -2.40 13.69
CA LYS A 155 -21.76 -1.72 14.75
C LYS A 155 -21.63 -0.21 14.45
N TYR A 156 -22.76 0.48 14.36
CA TYR A 156 -22.88 1.85 13.81
C TYR A 156 -22.02 2.90 14.53
N ASN A 157 -21.88 2.79 15.87
CA ASN A 157 -21.02 3.73 16.62
C ASN A 157 -19.54 3.66 16.18
N TYR A 158 -19.04 2.45 15.84
CA TYR A 158 -17.69 2.29 15.29
C TYR A 158 -17.62 2.80 13.86
N SER A 159 -18.63 2.53 13.03
CA SER A 159 -18.69 3.00 11.64
C SER A 159 -18.60 4.52 11.58
N GLU A 160 -19.42 5.23 12.36
CA GLU A 160 -19.43 6.69 12.42
C GLU A 160 -18.11 7.27 12.92
N ARG A 161 -17.57 6.73 14.02
CA ARG A 161 -16.30 7.18 14.59
C ARG A 161 -15.14 7.00 13.62
N TRP A 162 -15.04 5.86 12.96
CA TRP A 162 -13.95 5.59 12.03
C TRP A 162 -14.10 6.39 10.72
N GLN A 163 -15.32 6.65 10.28
CA GLN A 163 -15.56 7.56 9.15
C GLN A 163 -15.09 8.99 9.48
N GLN A 164 -15.40 9.49 10.67
CA GLN A 164 -14.94 10.82 11.10
C GLN A 164 -13.41 10.90 11.14
N GLU A 165 -12.71 9.85 11.59
CA GLU A 165 -11.25 9.82 11.55
C GLU A 165 -10.70 9.73 10.12
N ALA A 166 -11.34 8.95 9.24
CA ALA A 166 -11.00 8.91 7.81
C ALA A 166 -11.13 10.30 7.17
N ASP A 167 -12.20 11.03 7.48
CA ASP A 167 -12.44 12.38 6.95
C ASP A 167 -11.36 13.39 7.39
N LYS A 168 -10.83 13.25 8.62
CA LYS A 168 -9.69 14.05 9.10
C LYS A 168 -8.43 13.78 8.27
N ILE A 169 -8.12 12.51 8.02
CA ILE A 169 -6.95 12.14 7.19
C ILE A 169 -7.14 12.67 5.76
N ARG A 170 -8.33 12.50 5.19
CA ARG A 170 -8.60 13.01 3.83
C ARG A 170 -8.38 14.51 3.75
N LYS A 171 -8.89 15.27 4.71
CA LYS A 171 -8.69 16.72 4.78
C LYS A 171 -7.20 17.08 4.88
N ASP A 172 -6.47 16.39 5.74
CA ASP A 172 -5.03 16.59 5.94
C ASP A 172 -4.22 16.34 4.65
N VAL A 173 -4.46 15.22 3.98
CA VAL A 173 -3.81 14.88 2.71
C VAL A 173 -4.15 15.89 1.61
N MET A 174 -5.42 16.31 1.50
CA MET A 174 -5.85 17.30 0.51
C MET A 174 -5.21 18.65 0.73
N GLN A 175 -4.90 19.02 1.98
CA GLN A 175 -4.28 20.29 2.36
C GLN A 175 -2.75 20.25 2.21
N HIS A 176 -2.08 19.19 2.66
CA HIS A 176 -0.62 19.16 2.78
C HIS A 176 0.06 18.31 1.70
N GLY A 177 -0.66 17.35 1.11
CA GLY A 177 -0.13 16.49 0.05
C GLY A 177 -0.21 17.09 -1.34
N TRP A 178 -1.08 18.11 -1.55
CA TRP A 178 -1.24 18.81 -2.81
C TRP A 178 -0.27 19.96 -2.94
N ASN A 179 0.50 20.00 -4.02
CA ASN A 179 1.42 21.08 -4.32
C ASN A 179 0.84 22.00 -5.39
N GLU A 180 0.48 23.23 -5.02
CA GLU A 180 -0.15 24.22 -5.92
C GLU A 180 0.74 24.66 -7.06
N LYS A 181 2.06 24.67 -6.90
CA LYS A 181 2.98 25.05 -7.98
C LYS A 181 3.10 23.95 -9.02
N LEU A 182 3.16 22.69 -8.59
CA LEU A 182 3.25 21.53 -9.45
C LEU A 182 1.88 21.08 -9.96
N GLN A 183 0.81 21.57 -9.35
CA GLN A 183 -0.55 21.11 -9.59
C GLN A 183 -0.67 19.58 -9.50
N SER A 184 -0.06 19.01 -8.47
CA SER A 184 0.03 17.56 -8.26
C SER A 184 0.14 17.22 -6.78
N PHE A 185 -0.32 16.05 -6.39
CA PHE A 185 0.14 15.43 -5.16
C PHE A 185 1.62 15.06 -5.29
N THR A 186 2.34 15.05 -4.15
CA THR A 186 3.78 14.80 -4.08
C THR A 186 4.09 13.57 -3.23
N GLN A 187 5.32 13.09 -3.27
CA GLN A 187 5.75 11.90 -2.51
C GLN A 187 5.53 12.08 -1.00
N THR A 188 5.99 13.21 -0.47
CA THR A 188 5.84 13.57 0.95
C THR A 188 5.30 15.00 1.07
N TYR A 189 4.80 15.37 2.25
CA TYR A 189 4.43 16.74 2.54
C TYR A 189 5.64 17.66 2.37
N ASP A 190 5.39 18.88 1.93
CA ASP A 190 6.39 19.94 1.78
C ASP A 190 7.56 19.64 0.82
N ASN A 191 7.42 18.65 -0.10
CA ASN A 191 8.41 18.40 -1.13
C ASN A 191 7.86 18.53 -2.56
N GLN A 192 8.70 18.26 -3.56
CA GLN A 192 8.36 18.32 -4.98
C GLN A 192 8.60 16.99 -5.72
N ALA A 193 9.03 15.94 -4.99
CA ALA A 193 9.31 14.65 -5.58
C ALA A 193 8.03 13.92 -5.99
N MET A 194 8.10 13.19 -7.09
CA MET A 194 7.02 12.32 -7.56
C MET A 194 7.23 10.88 -7.11
N ASP A 195 6.12 10.19 -6.90
CA ASP A 195 6.11 8.79 -6.48
C ASP A 195 5.02 8.02 -7.22
N SER A 196 5.37 6.86 -7.77
CA SER A 196 4.42 6.00 -8.48
C SER A 196 3.27 5.50 -7.60
N SER A 197 3.46 5.43 -6.28
CA SER A 197 2.40 5.04 -5.35
C SER A 197 1.21 6.01 -5.30
N LEU A 198 1.39 7.26 -5.76
CA LEU A 198 0.31 8.23 -5.91
C LEU A 198 -0.76 7.79 -6.94
N LEU A 199 -0.38 6.94 -7.89
CA LEU A 199 -1.32 6.35 -8.85
C LEU A 199 -2.34 5.43 -8.18
N LEU A 200 -2.08 4.99 -6.95
CA LEU A 200 -2.97 4.12 -6.17
C LEU A 200 -4.12 4.86 -5.46
N MET A 201 -4.19 6.18 -5.55
CA MET A 201 -5.25 6.97 -4.90
C MET A 201 -6.64 6.56 -5.38
N GLU A 202 -6.82 6.40 -6.69
CA GLU A 202 -8.10 6.03 -7.30
C GLU A 202 -8.48 4.56 -7.04
N PRO A 203 -7.61 3.54 -7.26
CA PRO A 203 -7.97 2.15 -7.02
C PRO A 203 -8.46 1.86 -5.61
N TYR A 204 -8.01 2.61 -4.63
CA TYR A 204 -8.46 2.49 -3.23
C TYR A 204 -9.64 3.39 -2.89
N GLY A 205 -10.10 4.24 -3.82
CA GLY A 205 -11.27 5.11 -3.66
C GLY A 205 -11.01 6.36 -2.82
N PHE A 206 -9.72 6.75 -2.69
CA PHE A 206 -9.37 8.00 -2.01
C PHE A 206 -9.75 9.22 -2.84
N ILE A 207 -9.65 9.12 -4.17
CA ILE A 207 -10.01 10.17 -5.13
C ILE A 207 -10.79 9.54 -6.28
N GLU A 208 -11.71 10.29 -6.86
CA GLU A 208 -12.48 9.82 -8.01
C GLU A 208 -11.65 9.89 -9.30
N ALA A 209 -11.99 9.00 -10.26
CA ALA A 209 -11.27 8.92 -11.53
C ALA A 209 -11.37 10.20 -12.38
N ASP A 210 -12.45 10.97 -12.22
CA ASP A 210 -12.73 12.22 -12.93
C ASP A 210 -12.26 13.50 -12.19
N ASP A 211 -11.71 13.36 -10.97
CA ASP A 211 -11.14 14.50 -10.24
C ASP A 211 -9.93 15.07 -10.99
N ILE A 212 -9.99 16.36 -11.32
CA ILE A 212 -8.94 17.04 -12.08
C ILE A 212 -7.57 16.97 -11.39
N ARG A 213 -7.52 16.89 -10.05
CA ARG A 213 -6.26 16.74 -9.30
C ARG A 213 -5.63 15.37 -9.55
N TYR A 214 -6.46 14.31 -9.68
CA TYR A 214 -5.94 12.99 -10.04
C TYR A 214 -5.39 12.98 -11.47
N HIS A 215 -6.10 13.56 -12.43
CA HIS A 215 -5.61 13.69 -13.81
C HIS A 215 -4.24 14.39 -13.87
N LYS A 216 -4.12 15.52 -13.17
CA LYS A 216 -2.86 16.28 -13.11
C LYS A 216 -1.74 15.50 -12.42
N THR A 217 -2.07 14.78 -11.35
CA THR A 217 -1.10 13.91 -10.65
C THR A 217 -0.61 12.78 -11.55
N VAL A 218 -1.50 12.11 -12.27
CA VAL A 218 -1.13 11.06 -13.24
C VAL A 218 -0.16 11.60 -14.29
N GLU A 219 -0.41 12.79 -14.85
CA GLU A 219 0.49 13.42 -15.80
C GLU A 219 1.85 13.77 -15.19
N SER A 220 1.85 14.37 -14.00
CA SER A 220 3.09 14.75 -13.31
C SER A 220 3.94 13.53 -12.97
N VAL A 221 3.33 12.48 -12.44
CA VAL A 221 4.01 11.21 -12.13
C VAL A 221 4.56 10.56 -13.40
N LYS A 222 3.75 10.49 -14.47
CA LYS A 222 4.18 9.96 -15.76
C LYS A 222 5.38 10.73 -16.30
N ASN A 223 5.29 12.06 -16.35
CA ASN A 223 6.35 12.91 -16.92
C ASN A 223 7.67 12.78 -16.13
N ALA A 224 7.60 12.62 -14.81
CA ALA A 224 8.76 12.51 -13.95
C ALA A 224 9.40 11.12 -13.91
N LEU A 225 8.58 10.03 -14.00
CA LEU A 225 9.02 8.69 -13.67
C LEU A 225 8.95 7.68 -14.82
N PHE A 226 8.31 8.03 -15.96
CA PHE A 226 8.21 7.15 -17.11
C PHE A 226 9.42 7.32 -18.02
N HIS A 227 10.18 6.24 -18.22
CA HIS A 227 11.36 6.26 -19.06
C HIS A 227 11.51 4.97 -19.85
N LYS A 228 11.74 5.05 -21.14
CA LYS A 228 11.98 3.90 -22.06
C LYS A 228 10.92 2.79 -21.93
N GLY A 229 9.65 3.17 -21.82
CA GLY A 229 8.54 2.21 -21.76
C GLY A 229 8.22 1.65 -20.37
N LEU A 230 8.94 2.03 -19.33
CA LEU A 230 8.75 1.52 -17.96
C LEU A 230 8.75 2.67 -16.93
N MET A 231 8.12 2.40 -15.78
CA MET A 231 8.03 3.35 -14.66
C MET A 231 9.08 3.08 -13.60
N TYR A 232 9.68 4.15 -13.10
CA TYR A 232 10.45 4.14 -11.84
C TYR A 232 9.51 4.26 -10.64
N ARG A 233 9.96 3.83 -9.47
CA ARG A 233 9.24 4.01 -8.20
C ARG A 233 9.16 5.50 -7.83
N TYR A 234 10.29 6.16 -7.88
CA TYR A 234 10.57 7.59 -7.64
C TYR A 234 11.89 7.95 -8.33
N ASN A 235 12.25 9.21 -8.37
CA ASN A 235 13.47 9.69 -9.03
C ASN A 235 14.35 10.59 -8.16
N ASN A 236 14.18 10.53 -6.85
CA ASN A 236 15.05 11.19 -5.87
C ASN A 236 16.06 10.20 -5.29
N GLU A 237 17.16 10.73 -4.77
CA GLU A 237 18.18 9.95 -4.06
C GLU A 237 17.61 9.28 -2.81
N ASP A 238 18.00 8.05 -2.59
CA ASP A 238 17.79 7.28 -1.36
C ASP A 238 19.13 6.78 -0.82
N ASP A 239 19.12 5.90 0.19
CA ASP A 239 20.33 5.33 0.80
C ASP A 239 21.21 4.52 -0.17
N PHE A 240 20.72 4.20 -1.34
CA PHE A 240 21.40 3.47 -2.40
C PHE A 240 21.72 4.35 -3.63
N GLY A 241 21.48 5.65 -3.53
CA GLY A 241 21.60 6.62 -4.62
C GLY A 241 20.33 6.74 -5.45
N LEU A 242 20.46 7.27 -6.67
CA LEU A 242 19.33 7.39 -7.59
C LEU A 242 18.87 5.99 -8.07
N PRO A 243 17.57 5.71 -8.12
CA PRO A 243 17.07 4.49 -8.70
C PRO A 243 17.53 4.31 -10.16
N THR A 244 18.21 3.21 -10.44
CA THR A 244 18.72 2.89 -11.79
C THR A 244 17.83 1.92 -12.55
N SER A 245 16.84 1.32 -11.87
CA SER A 245 15.98 0.28 -12.42
C SER A 245 14.51 0.66 -12.30
N ALA A 246 13.76 0.45 -13.39
CA ALA A 246 12.32 0.54 -13.37
C ALA A 246 11.70 -0.59 -12.52
N PHE A 247 10.47 -0.37 -12.07
CA PHE A 247 9.72 -1.36 -11.33
C PHE A 247 8.41 -1.67 -12.06
N THR A 248 8.32 -2.84 -12.65
CA THR A 248 7.24 -3.22 -13.58
C THR A 248 5.83 -3.02 -13.00
N ILE A 249 5.63 -3.27 -11.69
CA ILE A 249 4.33 -3.05 -11.05
C ILE A 249 3.87 -1.58 -11.17
N CYS A 250 4.80 -0.62 -11.08
CA CYS A 250 4.48 0.80 -11.24
C CYS A 250 3.99 1.12 -12.65
N THR A 251 4.50 0.40 -13.66
CA THR A 251 4.02 0.53 -15.04
C THR A 251 2.59 0.05 -15.17
N PHE A 252 2.20 -1.06 -14.52
CA PHE A 252 0.81 -1.49 -14.48
C PHE A 252 -0.11 -0.52 -13.72
N TRP A 253 0.40 0.17 -12.68
CA TRP A 253 -0.37 1.23 -12.03
C TRP A 253 -0.62 2.40 -12.99
N LEU A 254 0.39 2.77 -13.80
CA LEU A 254 0.21 3.81 -14.83
C LEU A 254 -0.78 3.36 -15.90
N VAL A 255 -0.70 2.12 -16.39
CA VAL A 255 -1.68 1.57 -17.37
C VAL A 255 -3.10 1.75 -16.85
N ARG A 256 -3.36 1.34 -15.59
CA ARG A 256 -4.67 1.52 -14.97
C ARG A 256 -5.06 3.00 -14.87
N ALA A 257 -4.16 3.85 -14.37
CA ALA A 257 -4.42 5.28 -14.19
C ALA A 257 -4.76 5.97 -15.52
N LEU A 258 -4.03 5.67 -16.59
CA LEU A 258 -4.33 6.16 -17.94
C LEU A 258 -5.71 5.69 -18.43
N PHE A 259 -6.05 4.42 -18.18
CA PHE A 259 -7.34 3.87 -18.60
C PHE A 259 -8.51 4.58 -17.92
N VAL A 260 -8.46 4.73 -16.59
CA VAL A 260 -9.56 5.34 -15.82
C VAL A 260 -9.66 6.86 -16.02
N THR A 261 -8.56 7.53 -16.37
CA THR A 261 -8.56 8.96 -16.74
C THR A 261 -8.90 9.22 -18.21
N GLY A 262 -9.38 8.20 -18.95
CA GLY A 262 -9.91 8.32 -20.31
C GLY A 262 -8.87 8.15 -21.43
N LYS A 263 -7.59 7.96 -21.12
CA LYS A 263 -6.49 7.76 -22.10
C LYS A 263 -6.36 6.28 -22.50
N LYS A 264 -7.46 5.69 -22.98
CA LYS A 264 -7.60 4.24 -23.18
C LYS A 264 -6.62 3.67 -24.20
N GLU A 265 -6.39 4.38 -25.31
CA GLU A 265 -5.45 3.92 -26.35
C GLU A 265 -4.01 3.93 -25.84
N GLU A 266 -3.63 4.98 -25.11
CA GLU A 266 -2.30 5.07 -24.50
C GLU A 266 -2.10 3.94 -23.45
N ALA A 267 -3.11 3.70 -22.63
CA ALA A 267 -3.09 2.60 -21.66
C ALA A 267 -2.90 1.24 -22.34
N ARG A 268 -3.61 1.00 -23.45
CA ARG A 268 -3.50 -0.24 -24.23
C ARG A 268 -2.11 -0.40 -24.84
N CYS A 269 -1.60 0.63 -25.52
CA CYS A 269 -0.26 0.60 -26.10
C CYS A 269 0.81 0.30 -25.03
N LEU A 270 0.72 0.95 -23.85
CA LEU A 270 1.65 0.70 -22.76
C LEU A 270 1.52 -0.71 -22.19
N PHE A 271 0.30 -1.23 -22.07
CA PHE A 271 0.07 -2.61 -21.62
C PHE A 271 0.71 -3.62 -22.58
N ASP A 272 0.50 -3.46 -23.89
CA ASP A 272 1.08 -4.33 -24.92
C ASP A 272 2.62 -4.27 -24.91
N GLU A 273 3.22 -3.09 -24.65
CA GLU A 273 4.66 -2.96 -24.46
C GLU A 273 5.18 -3.72 -23.24
N VAL A 274 4.48 -3.63 -22.10
CA VAL A 274 4.90 -4.34 -20.89
C VAL A 274 4.81 -5.87 -21.07
N LEU A 275 3.84 -6.36 -21.83
CA LEU A 275 3.71 -7.80 -22.11
C LEU A 275 4.90 -8.38 -22.87
N LYS A 276 5.68 -7.57 -23.59
CA LYS A 276 6.92 -8.04 -24.26
C LYS A 276 8.01 -8.49 -23.28
N TYR A 277 7.88 -8.15 -21.99
CA TYR A 277 8.77 -8.61 -20.91
C TYR A 277 8.26 -9.90 -20.23
N SER A 278 7.08 -10.43 -20.64
CA SER A 278 6.61 -11.72 -20.15
C SER A 278 7.41 -12.85 -20.82
N ASN A 279 7.87 -13.81 -20.00
CA ASN A 279 8.55 -15.02 -20.49
C ASN A 279 7.54 -16.07 -20.95
#